data_e88c16c08adfad88b863546a79ad593b
#
_entry.id   e88c16c08adfad88b863546a79ad593b
#
_cell.length_a   1.000
_cell.length_b   1.000
_cell.length_c   1.000
_cell.angle_alpha   90.00
_cell.angle_beta   90.00
_cell.angle_gamma   90.00
#
_symmetry.space_group_name_H-M   'P 1'
#
loop_
_entity.id
_entity.type
_entity.pdbx_description
1 polymer ?
#
loop_
_entity_poly.entity_id
_entity_poly.type
_entity_poly.pdbx_seq_one_letter_code
_entity_poly.pdbx_strand_id
1 'polypeptide(L)'
;MAIKTKVDINARSNTELRRFIKFNTSTVKYIATDLDGTLLSSDTNISKENLEAIERLSKKQIGTILLTGRTLYEVPEKLRNAGSVKYIVFSDGAGIWSRENGIINYEYFPADTAREIFNLLSQCETFIEVYSGGKPLVESKKLNPEQVNYYHIDSNFIPEIFKSRCAVESLATLFDDKSHKTELFDVFFKYETERAECEKRLKAVFGGISVTSSMTNNLEICPPGVNKGATLTQFCGELGIDIRNVAVAGDSPNDISAFKTQAKKYAVSNACCEVKNLADKVICSNDENIMCYFEKEFA
;
A
#
# COMPACT_ATOMS: atom_id res chain seq x y z
N MET A 1 -22.11 -17.44 58.72
CA MET A 1 -21.37 -18.61 58.29
C MET A 1 -21.13 -18.44 56.78
N ALA A 2 -19.96 -17.95 56.38
CA ALA A 2 -19.63 -17.58 55.00
C ALA A 2 -18.73 -18.69 54.43
N ILE A 3 -19.16 -19.31 53.37
CA ILE A 3 -18.37 -20.29 52.63
C ILE A 3 -17.68 -19.55 51.50
N LYS A 4 -16.37 -19.35 51.62
CA LYS A 4 -15.49 -18.88 50.56
C LYS A 4 -15.11 -20.10 49.72
N THR A 5 -15.58 -20.17 48.48
CA THR A 5 -14.99 -21.04 47.46
C THR A 5 -13.92 -20.27 46.71
N LYS A 6 -12.66 -20.58 46.98
CA LYS A 6 -11.52 -20.20 46.14
C LYS A 6 -11.60 -20.99 44.85
N VAL A 7 -11.71 -20.33 43.73
CA VAL A 7 -11.47 -20.92 42.41
C VAL A 7 -9.98 -20.81 42.14
N ASP A 8 -9.31 -21.92 42.02
CA ASP A 8 -7.91 -22.05 41.62
C ASP A 8 -7.75 -21.67 40.13
N ILE A 9 -7.15 -20.50 39.87
CA ILE A 9 -6.74 -20.08 38.54
C ILE A 9 -5.24 -20.35 38.43
N ASN A 10 -4.86 -21.61 38.23
CA ASN A 10 -3.51 -21.91 37.77
C ASN A 10 -3.49 -23.20 36.95
N ALA A 11 -2.81 -23.14 35.80
CA ALA A 11 -2.45 -24.22 34.90
C ALA A 11 -3.48 -24.62 33.83
N ARG A 12 -3.84 -23.72 32.96
CA ARG A 12 -4.11 -24.12 31.58
C ARG A 12 -2.93 -23.69 30.72
N SER A 13 -2.28 -24.64 30.08
CA SER A 13 -1.09 -24.43 29.28
C SER A 13 -1.39 -23.46 28.11
N ASN A 14 -0.39 -22.65 27.73
CA ASN A 14 -0.46 -21.73 26.56
C ASN A 14 -0.92 -22.42 25.26
N THR A 15 -0.88 -23.73 25.20
CA THR A 15 -1.34 -24.56 24.07
C THR A 15 -2.87 -24.70 24.04
N GLU A 16 -3.56 -24.67 25.18
CA GLU A 16 -5.03 -24.70 25.23
C GLU A 16 -5.64 -23.31 24.97
N LEU A 17 -5.01 -22.23 25.42
CA LEU A 17 -5.42 -20.87 25.04
C LEU A 17 -5.32 -20.62 23.51
N ARG A 18 -4.34 -21.21 22.85
CA ARG A 18 -4.24 -21.13 21.38
C ARG A 18 -5.33 -21.93 20.65
N ARG A 19 -5.95 -22.93 21.27
CA ARG A 19 -7.07 -23.70 20.70
C ARG A 19 -8.42 -22.98 20.81
N PHE A 20 -8.57 -21.97 21.66
CA PHE A 20 -9.82 -21.20 21.80
C PHE A 20 -9.88 -19.93 20.97
N ILE A 21 -8.78 -19.47 20.38
CA ILE A 21 -8.83 -18.47 19.32
C ILE A 21 -9.05 -19.22 17.99
N LYS A 22 -10.20 -19.84 17.81
CA LYS A 22 -10.76 -20.01 16.49
C LYS A 22 -11.03 -18.59 16.00
N PHE A 23 -10.16 -18.08 15.11
CA PHE A 23 -10.51 -16.93 14.31
C PHE A 23 -11.89 -17.21 13.72
N ASN A 24 -12.86 -16.42 14.13
CA ASN A 24 -14.20 -16.53 13.57
C ASN A 24 -14.12 -15.95 12.15
N THR A 25 -13.74 -16.81 11.19
CA THR A 25 -13.54 -16.44 9.78
C THR A 25 -14.80 -15.86 9.15
N SER A 26 -15.97 -16.14 9.76
CA SER A 26 -17.28 -15.66 9.33
C SER A 26 -17.53 -14.15 9.54
N THR A 27 -16.59 -13.39 10.10
CA THR A 27 -16.74 -11.94 10.34
C THR A 27 -16.06 -11.04 9.33
N VAL A 28 -15.22 -11.59 8.42
CA VAL A 28 -14.57 -10.76 7.38
C VAL A 28 -15.61 -10.21 6.42
N LYS A 29 -15.60 -8.89 6.25
CA LYS A 29 -16.49 -8.13 5.37
C LYS A 29 -15.74 -7.51 4.18
N TYR A 30 -14.46 -7.27 4.35
CA TYR A 30 -13.61 -6.69 3.32
C TYR A 30 -12.25 -7.38 3.29
N ILE A 31 -11.71 -7.50 2.07
CA ILE A 31 -10.32 -7.87 1.84
C ILE A 31 -9.65 -6.61 1.29
N ALA A 32 -8.70 -6.06 2.03
CA ALA A 32 -7.84 -4.96 1.61
C ALA A 32 -6.51 -5.56 1.14
N THR A 33 -6.25 -5.52 -0.15
CA THR A 33 -5.06 -6.16 -0.73
C THR A 33 -4.17 -5.14 -1.43
N ASP A 34 -2.87 -5.24 -1.18
CA ASP A 34 -1.89 -4.60 -2.04
C ASP A 34 -1.92 -5.19 -3.45
N LEU A 35 -1.31 -4.51 -4.41
CA LEU A 35 -1.25 -4.89 -5.81
C LEU A 35 0.06 -5.57 -6.16
N ASP A 36 1.16 -4.83 -6.15
CA ASP A 36 2.46 -5.28 -6.64
C ASP A 36 3.12 -6.25 -5.68
N GLY A 37 3.48 -7.43 -6.19
CA GLY A 37 4.02 -8.48 -5.32
C GLY A 37 2.97 -9.17 -4.43
N THR A 38 1.69 -8.77 -4.48
CA THR A 38 0.59 -9.33 -3.68
C THR A 38 -0.55 -9.86 -4.55
N LEU A 39 -1.40 -9.00 -5.10
CA LEU A 39 -2.54 -9.42 -5.95
C LEU A 39 -2.12 -9.63 -7.40
N LEU A 40 -1.17 -8.84 -7.88
CA LEU A 40 -0.58 -8.98 -9.21
C LEU A 40 0.54 -10.01 -9.16
N SER A 41 0.63 -10.82 -10.22
CA SER A 41 1.74 -11.76 -10.43
C SER A 41 3.08 -11.03 -10.65
N SER A 42 4.17 -11.77 -10.64
CA SER A 42 5.52 -11.23 -10.84
C SER A 42 5.71 -10.52 -12.19
N ASP A 43 4.86 -10.78 -13.18
CA ASP A 43 4.79 -10.06 -14.45
C ASP A 43 3.79 -8.89 -14.44
N THR A 44 3.40 -8.41 -13.26
CA THR A 44 2.49 -7.28 -13.00
C THR A 44 1.08 -7.43 -13.57
N ASN A 45 0.63 -8.65 -13.84
CA ASN A 45 -0.69 -8.95 -14.39
C ASN A 45 -1.66 -9.47 -13.31
N ILE A 46 -2.96 -9.21 -13.53
CA ILE A 46 -4.02 -9.85 -12.75
C ILE A 46 -4.51 -11.09 -13.47
N SER A 47 -4.52 -12.24 -12.79
CA SER A 47 -5.06 -13.48 -13.34
C SER A 47 -6.58 -13.42 -13.50
N LYS A 48 -7.10 -14.20 -14.44
CA LYS A 48 -8.55 -14.37 -14.63
C LYS A 48 -9.18 -14.97 -13.39
N GLU A 49 -8.53 -15.94 -12.78
CA GLU A 49 -8.97 -16.64 -11.57
C GLU A 49 -9.12 -15.71 -10.38
N ASN A 50 -8.18 -14.77 -10.18
CA ASN A 50 -8.28 -13.75 -9.14
C ASN A 50 -9.46 -12.80 -9.41
N LEU A 51 -9.66 -12.35 -10.65
CA LEU A 51 -10.81 -11.50 -11.00
C LEU A 51 -12.16 -12.21 -10.74
N GLU A 52 -12.28 -13.46 -11.15
CA GLU A 52 -13.48 -14.26 -10.92
C GLU A 52 -13.72 -14.51 -9.42
N ALA A 53 -12.66 -14.73 -8.63
CA ALA A 53 -12.77 -14.91 -7.18
C ALA A 53 -13.23 -13.62 -6.50
N ILE A 54 -12.74 -12.44 -6.91
CA ILE A 54 -13.20 -11.13 -6.44
C ILE A 54 -14.72 -10.99 -6.70
N GLU A 55 -15.20 -11.39 -7.86
CA GLU A 55 -16.63 -11.35 -8.18
C GLU A 55 -17.45 -12.30 -7.30
N ARG A 56 -16.96 -13.54 -7.08
CA ARG A 56 -17.66 -14.52 -6.24
C ARG A 56 -17.70 -14.09 -4.77
N LEU A 57 -16.61 -13.52 -4.24
CA LEU A 57 -16.54 -12.91 -2.91
C LEU A 57 -17.55 -11.77 -2.76
N SER A 58 -17.64 -10.89 -3.74
CA SER A 58 -18.62 -9.80 -3.75
C SER A 58 -20.07 -10.30 -3.69
N LYS A 59 -20.41 -11.39 -4.40
CA LYS A 59 -21.73 -12.03 -4.33
C LYS A 59 -22.03 -12.58 -2.93
N LYS A 60 -21.00 -12.93 -2.16
CA LYS A 60 -21.07 -13.35 -0.74
C LYS A 60 -20.96 -12.19 0.23
N GLN A 61 -21.11 -10.95 -0.26
CA GLN A 61 -21.04 -9.71 0.53
C GLN A 61 -19.67 -9.45 1.18
N ILE A 62 -18.59 -9.98 0.62
CA ILE A 62 -17.22 -9.68 0.99
C ILE A 62 -16.66 -8.72 -0.06
N GLY A 63 -16.47 -7.45 0.33
CA GLY A 63 -15.97 -6.40 -0.55
C GLY A 63 -14.46 -6.48 -0.76
N THR A 64 -13.97 -5.94 -1.87
CA THR A 64 -12.54 -5.79 -2.13
C THR A 64 -12.15 -4.31 -2.10
N ILE A 65 -11.11 -3.98 -1.35
CA ILE A 65 -10.42 -2.69 -1.31
C ILE A 65 -9.03 -2.93 -1.90
N LEU A 66 -8.64 -2.18 -2.93
CA LEU A 66 -7.25 -2.15 -3.37
C LEU A 66 -6.49 -1.14 -2.50
N LEU A 67 -5.28 -1.50 -2.05
CA LEU A 67 -4.49 -0.71 -1.11
C LEU A 67 -3.05 -0.60 -1.65
N THR A 68 -2.76 0.41 -2.48
CA THR A 68 -1.57 0.43 -3.33
C THR A 68 -0.76 1.72 -3.27
N GLY A 69 0.56 1.62 -3.48
CA GLY A 69 1.44 2.75 -3.75
C GLY A 69 1.22 3.38 -5.12
N ARG A 70 0.67 2.63 -6.08
CA ARG A 70 0.38 3.16 -7.41
C ARG A 70 -0.56 4.36 -7.35
N THR A 71 -0.43 5.26 -8.34
CA THR A 71 -1.46 6.28 -8.57
C THR A 71 -2.76 5.64 -9.05
N LEU A 72 -3.87 6.36 -8.97
CA LEU A 72 -5.17 5.85 -9.44
C LEU A 72 -5.14 5.42 -10.92
N TYR A 73 -4.41 6.16 -11.76
CA TYR A 73 -4.34 5.87 -13.20
C TYR A 73 -3.44 4.67 -13.53
N GLU A 74 -2.55 4.28 -12.64
CA GLU A 74 -1.70 3.09 -12.79
C GLU A 74 -2.34 1.80 -12.30
N VAL A 75 -3.46 1.90 -11.58
CA VAL A 75 -4.23 0.70 -11.23
C VAL A 75 -4.73 0.02 -12.52
N PRO A 76 -4.46 -1.28 -12.72
CA PRO A 76 -4.87 -1.99 -13.92
C PRO A 76 -6.35 -1.79 -14.25
N GLU A 77 -6.62 -1.43 -15.51
CA GLU A 77 -7.97 -1.09 -15.96
C GLU A 77 -8.98 -2.22 -15.68
N LYS A 78 -8.55 -3.48 -15.81
CA LYS A 78 -9.37 -4.66 -15.49
C LYS A 78 -9.87 -4.63 -14.03
N LEU A 79 -9.02 -4.21 -13.09
CA LEU A 79 -9.39 -4.08 -11.68
C LEU A 79 -10.23 -2.82 -11.44
N ARG A 80 -9.80 -1.69 -11.99
CA ARG A 80 -10.52 -0.43 -11.84
C ARG A 80 -11.93 -0.50 -12.42
N ASN A 81 -12.15 -1.28 -13.48
CA ASN A 81 -13.45 -1.46 -14.12
C ASN A 81 -14.27 -2.64 -13.55
N ALA A 82 -13.66 -3.54 -12.76
CA ALA A 82 -14.37 -4.64 -12.12
C ALA A 82 -15.43 -4.12 -11.13
N GLY A 83 -16.72 -4.40 -11.36
CA GLY A 83 -17.82 -3.90 -10.55
C GLY A 83 -17.80 -4.33 -9.08
N SER A 84 -17.04 -5.39 -8.79
CA SER A 84 -16.83 -5.98 -7.47
C SER A 84 -15.72 -5.29 -6.64
N VAL A 85 -14.82 -4.52 -7.28
CA VAL A 85 -13.87 -3.63 -6.59
C VAL A 85 -14.64 -2.38 -6.17
N LYS A 86 -14.81 -2.19 -4.88
CA LYS A 86 -15.61 -1.08 -4.32
C LYS A 86 -14.80 0.18 -4.11
N TYR A 87 -13.57 0.02 -3.62
CA TYR A 87 -12.71 1.11 -3.21
C TYR A 87 -11.27 0.88 -3.63
N ILE A 88 -10.58 1.96 -3.91
CA ILE A 88 -9.15 1.99 -4.19
C ILE A 88 -8.53 3.06 -3.29
N VAL A 89 -7.65 2.64 -2.40
CA VAL A 89 -6.75 3.51 -1.64
C VAL A 89 -5.44 3.52 -2.42
N PHE A 90 -5.06 4.65 -2.97
CA PHE A 90 -3.95 4.80 -3.91
C PHE A 90 -2.91 5.82 -3.39
N SER A 91 -1.75 5.88 -4.04
CA SER A 91 -0.61 6.73 -3.63
C SER A 91 -0.31 6.56 -2.14
N ASP A 92 -0.14 5.29 -1.69
CA ASP A 92 0.11 4.88 -0.28
C ASP A 92 -0.86 5.47 0.76
N GLY A 93 -2.07 5.78 0.33
CA GLY A 93 -3.09 6.33 1.22
C GLY A 93 -3.37 7.81 1.02
N ALA A 94 -2.63 8.51 0.14
CA ALA A 94 -2.91 9.91 -0.14
C ALA A 94 -4.25 10.13 -0.85
N GLY A 95 -4.76 9.11 -1.55
CA GLY A 95 -6.05 9.23 -2.22
C GLY A 95 -6.97 8.03 -1.99
N ILE A 96 -8.28 8.30 -1.96
CA ILE A 96 -9.33 7.28 -1.92
C ILE A 96 -10.30 7.51 -3.08
N TRP A 97 -10.50 6.45 -3.84
CA TRP A 97 -11.50 6.42 -4.90
C TRP A 97 -12.60 5.40 -4.55
N SER A 98 -13.83 5.77 -4.83
CA SER A 98 -14.99 4.86 -4.75
C SER A 98 -15.63 4.69 -6.12
N ARG A 99 -16.20 3.53 -6.36
CA ARG A 99 -16.90 3.24 -7.62
C ARG A 99 -18.10 4.15 -7.86
N GLU A 100 -18.78 4.55 -6.81
CA GLU A 100 -20.03 5.31 -6.91
C GLU A 100 -19.76 6.81 -7.07
N ASN A 101 -18.74 7.34 -6.40
CA ASN A 101 -18.53 8.79 -6.27
C ASN A 101 -17.22 9.28 -6.89
N GLY A 102 -16.41 8.40 -7.52
CA GLY A 102 -15.08 8.78 -7.98
C GLY A 102 -14.12 9.00 -6.82
N ILE A 103 -13.24 9.99 -6.94
CA ILE A 103 -12.31 10.35 -5.86
C ILE A 103 -13.09 11.03 -4.74
N ILE A 104 -13.00 10.48 -3.52
CA ILE A 104 -13.75 10.92 -2.33
C ILE A 104 -12.84 11.53 -1.26
N ASN A 105 -11.55 11.28 -1.30
CA ASN A 105 -10.58 11.91 -0.42
C ASN A 105 -9.24 12.09 -1.13
N TYR A 106 -8.54 13.17 -0.77
CA TYR A 106 -7.18 13.47 -1.22
C TYR A 106 -6.42 14.21 -0.12
N GLU A 107 -5.25 13.67 0.24
CA GLU A 107 -4.30 14.30 1.14
C GLU A 107 -3.06 14.76 0.37
N TYR A 108 -2.59 15.95 0.67
CA TYR A 108 -1.46 16.58 -0.02
C TYR A 108 -0.47 17.14 0.97
N PHE A 109 0.78 17.24 0.54
CA PHE A 109 1.75 18.05 1.26
C PHE A 109 1.34 19.52 1.27
N PRO A 110 1.57 20.26 2.39
CA PRO A 110 1.62 21.72 2.32
C PRO A 110 2.63 22.16 1.24
N ALA A 111 2.26 23.13 0.40
CA ALA A 111 3.07 23.51 -0.78
C ALA A 111 4.52 23.86 -0.46
N ASP A 112 4.75 24.58 0.64
CA ASP A 112 6.11 24.93 1.08
C ASP A 112 6.89 23.68 1.53
N THR A 113 6.25 22.75 2.24
CA THR A 113 6.87 21.46 2.63
C THR A 113 7.22 20.62 1.41
N ALA A 114 6.33 20.51 0.42
CA ALA A 114 6.61 19.78 -0.82
C ALA A 114 7.82 20.37 -1.56
N ARG A 115 7.91 21.69 -1.64
CA ARG A 115 9.06 22.40 -2.24
C ARG A 115 10.36 22.09 -1.47
N GLU A 116 10.34 22.14 -0.15
CA GLU A 116 11.51 21.87 0.67
C GLU A 116 11.97 20.42 0.57
N ILE A 117 11.03 19.46 0.52
CA ILE A 117 11.33 18.03 0.26
C ILE A 117 11.97 17.89 -1.11
N PHE A 118 11.38 18.47 -2.17
CA PHE A 118 11.94 18.43 -3.51
C PHE A 118 13.36 19.02 -3.56
N ASN A 119 13.59 20.15 -2.90
CA ASN A 119 14.92 20.77 -2.82
C ASN A 119 15.96 19.87 -2.14
N LEU A 120 15.56 19.13 -1.09
CA LEU A 120 16.43 18.17 -0.43
C LEU A 120 16.75 17.00 -1.37
N LEU A 121 15.74 16.43 -2.03
CA LEU A 121 15.89 15.32 -2.96
C LEU A 121 16.74 15.68 -4.17
N SER A 122 16.62 16.90 -4.67
CA SER A 122 17.40 17.41 -5.82
C SER A 122 18.90 17.59 -5.53
N GLN A 123 19.31 17.52 -4.26
CA GLN A 123 20.72 17.49 -3.87
C GLN A 123 21.35 16.09 -3.96
N CYS A 124 20.54 15.07 -4.15
CA CYS A 124 20.95 13.69 -4.28
C CYS A 124 20.90 13.26 -5.76
N GLU A 125 21.69 12.25 -6.13
CA GLU A 125 21.59 11.63 -7.44
C GLU A 125 20.41 10.65 -7.48
N THR A 126 19.26 11.13 -7.94
CA THR A 126 17.99 10.41 -7.84
C THR A 126 17.17 10.48 -9.12
N PHE A 127 16.30 9.49 -9.30
CA PHE A 127 15.18 9.55 -10.22
C PHE A 127 13.94 9.88 -9.39
N ILE A 128 13.40 11.09 -9.57
CA ILE A 128 12.27 11.59 -8.79
C ILE A 128 11.00 11.49 -9.60
N GLU A 129 9.97 10.89 -9.03
CA GLU A 129 8.59 10.97 -9.47
C GLU A 129 7.80 11.82 -8.48
N VAL A 130 6.97 12.74 -8.98
CA VAL A 130 6.04 13.55 -8.19
C VAL A 130 4.62 13.13 -8.53
N TYR A 131 3.89 12.59 -7.57
CA TYR A 131 2.50 12.20 -7.80
C TYR A 131 1.58 13.39 -7.56
N SER A 132 0.77 13.72 -8.57
CA SER A 132 -0.14 14.86 -8.56
C SER A 132 -1.35 14.61 -9.44
N GLY A 133 -2.56 14.82 -8.90
CA GLY A 133 -3.82 14.58 -9.63
C GLY A 133 -3.98 13.12 -10.07
N GLY A 134 -3.45 12.18 -9.29
CA GLY A 134 -3.48 10.74 -9.58
C GLY A 134 -2.51 10.31 -10.68
N LYS A 135 -1.53 11.15 -11.04
CA LYS A 135 -0.56 10.89 -12.12
C LYS A 135 0.88 11.05 -11.62
N PRO A 136 1.80 10.16 -12.02
CA PRO A 136 3.21 10.33 -11.77
C PRO A 136 3.84 11.27 -12.80
N LEU A 137 4.48 12.33 -12.32
CA LEU A 137 5.19 13.32 -13.12
C LEU A 137 6.69 13.07 -13.03
N VAL A 138 7.39 13.06 -14.16
CA VAL A 138 8.84 12.81 -14.27
C VAL A 138 9.46 13.81 -15.23
N GLU A 139 10.70 14.25 -14.95
CA GLU A 139 11.41 15.08 -15.92
C GLU A 139 11.70 14.34 -17.22
N SER A 140 11.37 14.95 -18.37
CA SER A 140 11.53 14.36 -19.71
C SER A 140 12.93 13.81 -19.96
N LYS A 141 13.97 14.49 -19.46
CA LYS A 141 15.37 14.06 -19.60
C LYS A 141 15.69 12.77 -18.82
N LYS A 142 14.89 12.44 -17.80
CA LYS A 142 15.02 11.21 -17.00
C LYS A 142 14.18 10.05 -17.55
N LEU A 143 13.12 10.33 -18.30
CA LEU A 143 12.19 9.34 -18.83
C LEU A 143 12.74 8.68 -20.10
N ASN A 144 13.77 7.88 -19.97
CA ASN A 144 14.37 7.10 -21.05
C ASN A 144 15.00 5.79 -20.50
N PRO A 145 15.21 4.76 -21.36
CA PRO A 145 15.71 3.47 -20.92
C PRO A 145 17.07 3.50 -20.23
N GLU A 146 17.95 4.43 -20.62
CA GLU A 146 19.28 4.56 -20.01
C GLU A 146 19.17 4.99 -18.55
N GLN A 147 18.35 5.99 -18.26
CA GLN A 147 18.12 6.49 -16.90
C GLN A 147 17.40 5.46 -16.03
N VAL A 148 16.35 4.80 -16.55
CA VAL A 148 15.63 3.75 -15.82
C VAL A 148 16.56 2.62 -15.42
N ASN A 149 17.44 2.17 -16.34
CA ASN A 149 18.44 1.15 -16.05
C ASN A 149 19.52 1.67 -15.09
N TYR A 150 19.94 2.93 -15.20
CA TYR A 150 20.95 3.53 -14.34
C TYR A 150 20.56 3.53 -12.87
N TYR A 151 19.27 3.75 -12.58
CA TYR A 151 18.72 3.71 -11.23
C TYR A 151 18.21 2.32 -10.81
N HIS A 152 18.53 1.27 -11.59
CA HIS A 152 18.15 -0.11 -11.30
C HIS A 152 16.65 -0.31 -11.03
N ILE A 153 15.81 0.45 -11.72
CA ILE A 153 14.37 0.24 -11.63
C ILE A 153 14.05 -1.10 -12.27
N ASP A 154 13.28 -1.93 -11.58
CA ASP A 154 13.01 -3.31 -12.00
C ASP A 154 12.43 -3.35 -13.42
N SER A 155 13.01 -4.22 -14.25
CA SER A 155 12.63 -4.38 -15.66
C SER A 155 11.16 -4.72 -15.87
N ASN A 156 10.51 -5.36 -14.91
CA ASN A 156 9.09 -5.70 -14.97
C ASN A 156 8.19 -4.45 -14.95
N PHE A 157 8.65 -3.35 -14.36
CA PHE A 157 7.92 -2.08 -14.34
C PHE A 157 8.22 -1.17 -15.53
N ILE A 158 9.26 -1.43 -16.31
CA ILE A 158 9.66 -0.57 -17.43
C ILE A 158 8.50 -0.30 -18.42
N PRO A 159 7.72 -1.29 -18.86
CA PRO A 159 6.58 -1.04 -19.76
C PRO A 159 5.53 -0.10 -19.16
N GLU A 160 5.25 -0.24 -17.85
CA GLU A 160 4.28 0.61 -17.16
C GLU A 160 4.81 2.03 -16.98
N ILE A 161 6.11 2.21 -16.65
CA ILE A 161 6.76 3.51 -16.54
C ILE A 161 6.59 4.34 -17.81
N PHE A 162 6.93 3.79 -18.98
CA PHE A 162 6.80 4.53 -20.23
C PHE A 162 5.36 4.74 -20.68
N LYS A 163 4.42 3.95 -20.16
CA LYS A 163 3.00 4.09 -20.47
C LYS A 163 2.30 5.12 -19.58
N SER A 164 2.63 5.18 -18.29
CA SER A 164 1.86 5.91 -17.28
C SER A 164 2.47 7.26 -16.89
N ARG A 165 3.81 7.40 -16.95
CA ARG A 165 4.49 8.63 -16.52
C ARG A 165 4.19 9.79 -17.46
N CYS A 166 3.85 10.93 -16.86
CA CYS A 166 3.66 12.18 -17.55
C CYS A 166 4.98 12.96 -17.56
N ALA A 167 5.58 13.11 -18.73
CA ALA A 167 6.83 13.85 -18.89
C ALA A 167 6.60 15.36 -18.72
N VAL A 168 7.42 16.01 -17.88
CA VAL A 168 7.48 17.47 -17.72
C VAL A 168 8.88 17.97 -18.02
N GLU A 169 9.03 19.24 -18.39
CA GLU A 169 10.33 19.81 -18.68
C GLU A 169 11.20 19.90 -17.43
N SER A 170 10.62 20.37 -16.32
CA SER A 170 11.27 20.46 -15.02
C SER A 170 10.27 20.26 -13.89
N LEU A 171 10.59 19.38 -12.96
CA LEU A 171 9.80 19.22 -11.74
C LEU A 171 9.86 20.45 -10.83
N ALA A 172 10.95 21.21 -10.85
CA ALA A 172 11.10 22.40 -10.04
C ALA A 172 10.00 23.44 -10.31
N THR A 173 9.57 23.57 -11.56
CA THR A 173 8.54 24.55 -11.95
C THR A 173 7.15 24.22 -11.37
N LEU A 174 6.90 22.96 -10.99
CA LEU A 174 5.65 22.57 -10.33
C LEU A 174 5.49 23.30 -8.99
N PHE A 175 6.59 23.53 -8.28
CA PHE A 175 6.62 24.15 -6.95
C PHE A 175 6.65 25.67 -6.97
N ASP A 176 6.71 26.31 -8.15
CA ASP A 176 6.51 27.75 -8.30
C ASP A 176 5.03 28.13 -8.18
N ASP A 177 4.14 27.20 -8.52
CA ASP A 177 2.70 27.35 -8.31
C ASP A 177 2.31 26.82 -6.92
N LYS A 178 1.93 27.72 -6.00
CA LYS A 178 1.45 27.35 -4.66
C LYS A 178 0.15 26.55 -4.65
N SER A 179 -0.58 26.51 -5.77
CA SER A 179 -1.78 25.70 -5.91
C SER A 179 -1.47 24.25 -6.31
N HIS A 180 -0.20 23.93 -6.66
CA HIS A 180 0.22 22.59 -7.00
C HIS A 180 0.05 21.65 -5.79
N LYS A 181 -0.53 20.48 -6.03
CA LYS A 181 -0.86 19.51 -5.01
C LYS A 181 0.00 18.27 -5.21
N THR A 182 0.92 18.04 -4.28
CA THR A 182 1.78 16.85 -4.26
C THR A 182 1.22 15.81 -3.31
N GLU A 183 0.91 14.63 -3.82
CA GLU A 183 0.36 13.49 -3.09
C GLU A 183 1.47 12.64 -2.45
N LEU A 184 2.50 12.37 -3.25
CA LEU A 184 3.60 11.48 -2.90
C LEU A 184 4.83 11.85 -3.73
N PHE A 185 6.01 11.63 -3.16
CA PHE A 185 7.26 11.52 -3.92
C PHE A 185 7.67 10.05 -3.94
N ASP A 186 7.88 9.48 -5.13
CA ASP A 186 8.56 8.20 -5.30
C ASP A 186 9.95 8.47 -5.90
N VAL A 187 10.97 8.01 -5.19
CA VAL A 187 12.36 8.43 -5.46
C VAL A 187 13.24 7.21 -5.53
N PHE A 188 13.86 6.98 -6.67
CA PHE A 188 14.78 5.87 -6.88
C PHE A 188 16.23 6.32 -6.76
N PHE A 189 17.03 5.50 -6.12
CA PHE A 189 18.45 5.73 -5.85
C PHE A 189 19.29 4.67 -6.58
N LYS A 190 20.46 5.08 -7.03
CA LYS A 190 21.42 4.13 -7.60
C LYS A 190 22.06 3.24 -6.51
N TYR A 191 22.32 3.81 -5.33
CA TYR A 191 23.01 3.15 -4.25
C TYR A 191 22.14 3.14 -2.97
N GLU A 192 22.10 2.00 -2.31
CA GLU A 192 21.35 1.81 -1.06
C GLU A 192 21.86 2.73 0.06
N THR A 193 23.16 3.02 0.09
CA THR A 193 23.78 3.92 1.06
C THR A 193 23.25 5.36 0.92
N GLU A 194 23.07 5.84 -0.30
CA GLU A 194 22.51 7.17 -0.57
C GLU A 194 21.04 7.21 -0.21
N ARG A 195 20.28 6.14 -0.50
CA ARG A 195 18.89 5.99 -0.08
C ARG A 195 18.75 6.09 1.44
N ALA A 196 19.55 5.32 2.18
CA ALA A 196 19.52 5.30 3.64
C ALA A 196 19.89 6.66 4.26
N GLU A 197 20.88 7.35 3.71
CA GLU A 197 21.26 8.69 4.19
C GLU A 197 20.16 9.72 3.87
N CYS A 198 19.56 9.66 2.68
CA CYS A 198 18.46 10.55 2.30
C CYS A 198 17.24 10.32 3.21
N GLU A 199 16.87 9.07 3.48
CA GLU A 199 15.80 8.71 4.40
C GLU A 199 16.03 9.30 5.80
N LYS A 200 17.24 9.17 6.33
CA LYS A 200 17.63 9.73 7.63
C LYS A 200 17.50 11.25 7.66
N ARG A 201 17.97 11.93 6.60
CA ARG A 201 17.85 13.39 6.46
C ARG A 201 16.40 13.85 6.39
N LEU A 202 15.57 13.19 5.60
CA LEU A 202 14.13 13.47 5.47
C LEU A 202 13.44 13.37 6.83
N LYS A 203 13.65 12.27 7.56
CA LYS A 203 13.07 12.07 8.90
C LYS A 203 13.59 13.05 9.96
N ALA A 204 14.80 13.55 9.82
CA ALA A 204 15.38 14.53 10.74
C ALA A 204 14.84 15.95 10.50
N VAL A 205 14.57 16.32 9.24
CA VAL A 205 14.15 17.68 8.85
C VAL A 205 12.64 17.83 8.90
N PHE A 206 11.89 16.81 8.43
CA PHE A 206 10.44 16.90 8.29
C PHE A 206 9.75 16.03 9.34
N GLY A 207 9.11 16.68 10.33
CA GLY A 207 8.35 15.97 11.36
C GLY A 207 7.06 15.39 10.80
N GLY A 208 6.80 14.11 11.14
CA GLY A 208 5.51 13.47 10.90
C GLY A 208 5.25 12.97 9.48
N ILE A 209 6.12 13.22 8.50
CA ILE A 209 6.00 12.61 7.17
C ILE A 209 6.12 11.08 7.26
N SER A 210 5.43 10.38 6.40
CA SER A 210 5.63 8.93 6.23
C SER A 210 6.71 8.69 5.18
N VAL A 211 7.74 7.93 5.53
CA VAL A 211 8.78 7.50 4.59
C VAL A 211 8.84 5.98 4.62
N THR A 212 8.53 5.35 3.51
CA THR A 212 8.49 3.91 3.32
C THR A 212 9.15 3.50 2.00
N SER A 213 9.04 2.26 1.61
CA SER A 213 9.54 1.74 0.33
C SER A 213 8.73 0.52 -0.10
N SER A 214 8.60 0.31 -1.40
CA SER A 214 8.08 -0.92 -2.02
C SER A 214 9.20 -1.75 -2.65
N MET A 215 10.36 -1.13 -2.90
CA MET A 215 11.54 -1.77 -3.48
C MET A 215 12.79 -1.50 -2.62
N THR A 216 13.88 -2.21 -2.90
CA THR A 216 15.14 -2.06 -2.15
C THR A 216 15.82 -0.71 -2.37
N ASN A 217 15.56 -0.06 -3.50
CA ASN A 217 16.24 1.15 -3.96
C ASN A 217 15.35 2.39 -4.06
N ASN A 218 14.08 2.33 -3.62
CA ASN A 218 13.20 3.51 -3.61
C ASN A 218 12.87 4.02 -2.21
N LEU A 219 12.38 5.25 -2.15
CA LEU A 219 11.68 5.85 -1.02
C LEU A 219 10.35 6.41 -1.51
N GLU A 220 9.30 6.05 -0.82
CA GLU A 220 7.96 6.60 -0.97
C GLU A 220 7.69 7.55 0.20
N ILE A 221 7.50 8.84 -0.11
CA ILE A 221 7.38 9.89 0.88
C ILE A 221 5.97 10.47 0.80
N CYS A 222 5.19 10.29 1.86
CA CYS A 222 3.80 10.74 1.96
C CYS A 222 3.62 11.89 2.95
N PRO A 223 2.53 12.67 2.82
CA PRO A 223 2.20 13.72 3.77
C PRO A 223 2.13 13.23 5.23
N PRO A 224 2.24 14.14 6.21
CA PRO A 224 2.13 13.78 7.61
C PRO A 224 0.85 12.99 7.94
N GLY A 225 1.02 11.84 8.60
CA GLY A 225 -0.09 10.98 8.99
C GLY A 225 -0.66 10.08 7.88
N VAL A 226 -0.22 10.27 6.64
CA VAL A 226 -0.68 9.47 5.48
C VAL A 226 0.17 8.22 5.33
N ASN A 227 -0.46 7.07 5.34
CA ASN A 227 0.09 5.76 4.96
C ASN A 227 -1.06 4.76 4.80
N LYS A 228 -0.82 3.62 4.17
CA LYS A 228 -1.83 2.59 3.89
C LYS A 228 -2.69 2.23 5.12
N GLY A 229 -2.05 2.04 6.30
CA GLY A 229 -2.74 1.61 7.52
C GLY A 229 -3.58 2.70 8.17
N ALA A 230 -3.06 3.92 8.27
CA ALA A 230 -3.79 5.05 8.84
C ALA A 230 -5.01 5.38 7.99
N THR A 231 -4.82 5.49 6.68
CA THR A 231 -5.90 5.79 5.72
C THR A 231 -6.96 4.68 5.71
N LEU A 232 -6.55 3.40 5.69
CA LEU A 232 -7.51 2.28 5.76
C LEU A 232 -8.33 2.34 7.06
N THR A 233 -7.68 2.61 8.20
CA THR A 233 -8.35 2.67 9.51
C THR A 233 -9.36 3.82 9.56
N GLN A 234 -8.97 5.02 9.14
CA GLN A 234 -9.86 6.18 9.06
C GLN A 234 -11.03 5.90 8.14
N PHE A 235 -10.76 5.41 6.94
CA PHE A 235 -11.78 5.13 5.93
C PHE A 235 -12.79 4.07 6.40
N CYS A 236 -12.33 2.99 7.04
CA CYS A 236 -13.23 2.02 7.65
C CYS A 236 -14.12 2.67 8.71
N GLY A 237 -13.58 3.56 9.55
CA GLY A 237 -14.35 4.30 10.55
C GLY A 237 -15.44 5.19 9.92
N GLU A 238 -15.14 5.89 8.84
CA GLU A 238 -16.10 6.72 8.09
C GLU A 238 -17.23 5.90 7.47
N LEU A 239 -16.94 4.68 7.03
CA LEU A 239 -17.95 3.74 6.50
C LEU A 239 -18.68 2.95 7.59
N GLY A 240 -18.36 3.14 8.88
CA GLY A 240 -18.91 2.34 9.97
C GLY A 240 -18.44 0.86 9.95
N ILE A 241 -17.31 0.58 9.31
CA ILE A 241 -16.72 -0.75 9.23
C ILE A 241 -15.75 -0.93 10.40
N ASP A 242 -15.95 -1.98 11.19
CA ASP A 242 -14.96 -2.39 12.18
C ASP A 242 -13.72 -2.94 11.46
N ILE A 243 -12.56 -2.34 11.68
CA ILE A 243 -11.29 -2.74 11.07
C ILE A 243 -10.95 -4.22 11.37
N ARG A 244 -11.43 -4.79 12.47
CA ARG A 244 -11.30 -6.22 12.80
C ARG A 244 -12.03 -7.15 11.84
N ASN A 245 -12.97 -6.62 11.06
CA ASN A 245 -13.69 -7.33 9.99
C ASN A 245 -13.03 -7.15 8.62
N VAL A 246 -11.83 -6.58 8.58
CA VAL A 246 -11.01 -6.46 7.37
C VAL A 246 -9.88 -7.48 7.42
N ALA A 247 -9.62 -8.14 6.29
CA ALA A 247 -8.41 -8.92 6.06
C ALA A 247 -7.47 -8.10 5.19
N VAL A 248 -6.23 -7.85 5.66
CA VAL A 248 -5.20 -7.15 4.91
C VAL A 248 -4.24 -8.16 4.31
N ALA A 249 -3.90 -8.01 3.03
CA ALA A 249 -2.85 -8.76 2.35
C ALA A 249 -1.77 -7.82 1.82
N GLY A 250 -0.49 -8.22 1.96
CA GLY A 250 0.65 -7.42 1.54
C GLY A 250 1.96 -8.19 1.55
N ASP A 251 3.03 -7.57 1.03
CA ASP A 251 4.35 -8.19 0.87
C ASP A 251 5.54 -7.29 1.23
N SER A 252 5.39 -5.98 1.12
CA SER A 252 6.51 -5.03 1.14
C SER A 252 6.46 -4.03 2.31
N PRO A 253 7.54 -3.26 2.57
CA PRO A 253 7.61 -2.37 3.73
C PRO A 253 6.50 -1.31 3.80
N ASN A 254 5.93 -0.84 2.66
CA ASN A 254 4.83 0.11 2.68
C ASN A 254 3.52 -0.49 3.23
N ASP A 255 3.40 -1.82 3.30
CA ASP A 255 2.26 -2.52 3.92
C ASP A 255 2.36 -2.61 5.45
N ILE A 256 3.56 -2.42 6.03
CA ILE A 256 3.79 -2.56 7.47
C ILE A 256 2.79 -1.71 8.28
N SER A 257 2.44 -0.53 7.79
CA SER A 257 1.47 0.33 8.46
C SER A 257 0.07 -0.33 8.54
N ALA A 258 -0.37 -1.01 7.49
CA ALA A 258 -1.62 -1.76 7.46
C ALA A 258 -1.56 -3.01 8.34
N PHE A 259 -0.40 -3.69 8.40
CA PHE A 259 -0.16 -4.83 9.29
C PHE A 259 -0.06 -4.44 10.77
N LYS A 260 0.13 -3.18 11.10
CA LYS A 260 0.08 -2.68 12.49
C LYS A 260 -1.34 -2.32 12.96
N THR A 261 -2.34 -2.36 12.08
CA THR A 261 -3.75 -2.17 12.45
C THR A 261 -4.33 -3.37 13.20
N GLN A 262 -5.59 -3.29 13.60
CA GLN A 262 -6.33 -4.40 14.21
C GLN A 262 -6.98 -5.34 13.16
N ALA A 263 -6.72 -5.16 11.88
CA ALA A 263 -7.17 -6.04 10.80
C ALA A 263 -6.54 -7.44 10.94
N LYS A 264 -7.14 -8.45 10.29
CA LYS A 264 -6.51 -9.77 10.11
C LYS A 264 -5.43 -9.65 9.03
N LYS A 265 -4.24 -10.17 9.29
CA LYS A 265 -3.03 -9.92 8.50
C LYS A 265 -2.55 -11.18 7.78
N TYR A 266 -2.47 -11.09 6.48
CA TYR A 266 -2.08 -12.18 5.58
C TYR A 266 -0.87 -11.76 4.74
N ALA A 267 0.31 -12.29 5.04
CA ALA A 267 1.48 -12.10 4.20
C ALA A 267 1.52 -13.13 3.08
N VAL A 268 1.79 -12.71 1.86
CA VAL A 268 2.10 -13.66 0.78
C VAL A 268 3.46 -14.33 1.03
N SER A 269 3.69 -15.53 0.48
CA SER A 269 4.91 -16.29 0.75
C SER A 269 6.18 -15.63 0.20
N ASN A 270 6.07 -14.75 -0.80
CA ASN A 270 7.16 -13.94 -1.32
C ASN A 270 7.39 -12.63 -0.51
N ALA A 271 6.56 -12.31 0.49
CA ALA A 271 6.69 -11.10 1.29
C ALA A 271 8.06 -11.00 2.00
N CYS A 272 8.48 -9.78 2.31
CA CYS A 272 9.67 -9.52 3.10
C CYS A 272 9.53 -10.07 4.53
N CYS A 273 10.66 -10.27 5.20
CA CYS A 273 10.68 -10.85 6.55
C CYS A 273 9.88 -10.01 7.56
N GLU A 274 9.91 -8.69 7.44
CA GLU A 274 9.23 -7.78 8.37
C GLU A 274 7.71 -7.95 8.28
N VAL A 275 7.15 -8.01 7.09
CA VAL A 275 5.70 -8.22 6.85
C VAL A 275 5.29 -9.61 7.33
N LYS A 276 6.07 -10.67 7.02
CA LYS A 276 5.81 -12.03 7.52
C LYS A 276 5.79 -12.11 9.04
N ASN A 277 6.69 -11.38 9.72
CA ASN A 277 6.76 -11.37 11.19
C ASN A 277 5.54 -10.71 11.83
N LEU A 278 4.87 -9.79 11.15
CA LEU A 278 3.65 -9.12 11.61
C LEU A 278 2.38 -9.88 11.24
N ALA A 279 2.45 -10.82 10.31
CA ALA A 279 1.30 -11.54 9.78
C ALA A 279 0.70 -12.52 10.80
N ASP A 280 -0.63 -12.63 10.79
CA ASP A 280 -1.34 -13.69 11.50
C ASP A 280 -1.19 -15.03 10.74
N LYS A 281 -1.01 -14.94 9.41
CA LYS A 281 -0.85 -16.10 8.53
C LYS A 281 -0.01 -15.75 7.29
N VAL A 282 0.91 -16.64 6.92
CA VAL A 282 1.58 -16.61 5.62
C VAL A 282 0.81 -17.52 4.68
N ILE A 283 0.46 -16.98 3.49
CA ILE A 283 -0.38 -17.67 2.49
C ILE A 283 0.43 -18.00 1.23
N CYS A 284 -0.23 -18.35 0.14
CA CYS A 284 0.38 -18.62 -1.16
C CYS A 284 1.17 -17.40 -1.70
N SER A 285 1.96 -17.57 -2.75
CA SER A 285 2.67 -16.47 -3.41
C SER A 285 1.76 -15.61 -4.28
N ASN A 286 2.23 -14.44 -4.70
CA ASN A 286 1.54 -13.59 -5.65
C ASN A 286 1.36 -14.26 -7.05
N ASP A 287 2.21 -15.22 -7.40
CA ASP A 287 2.07 -16.01 -8.64
C ASP A 287 1.02 -17.13 -8.55
N GLU A 288 0.44 -17.29 -7.36
CA GLU A 288 -0.71 -18.14 -7.11
C GLU A 288 -1.94 -17.25 -6.88
N ASN A 289 -3.13 -17.78 -6.98
CA ASN A 289 -4.36 -16.98 -6.96
C ASN A 289 -4.81 -16.63 -5.53
N ILE A 290 -4.28 -15.56 -4.93
CA ILE A 290 -4.56 -15.19 -3.53
C ILE A 290 -6.06 -14.94 -3.25
N MET A 291 -6.82 -14.42 -4.22
CA MET A 291 -8.26 -14.20 -4.04
C MET A 291 -9.03 -15.51 -4.02
N CYS A 292 -8.57 -16.54 -4.74
CA CYS A 292 -9.09 -17.90 -4.61
C CYS A 292 -8.77 -18.52 -3.24
N TYR A 293 -7.62 -18.19 -2.66
CA TYR A 293 -7.31 -18.56 -1.28
C TYR A 293 -8.32 -17.91 -0.31
N PHE A 294 -8.56 -16.61 -0.41
CA PHE A 294 -9.51 -15.90 0.46
C PHE A 294 -10.95 -16.39 0.26
N GLU A 295 -11.34 -16.75 -0.94
CA GLU A 295 -12.64 -17.36 -1.19
C GLU A 295 -12.82 -18.67 -0.42
N LYS A 296 -11.79 -19.52 -0.35
CA LYS A 296 -11.82 -20.77 0.42
C LYS A 296 -11.78 -20.53 1.94
N GLU A 297 -11.11 -19.46 2.36
CA GLU A 297 -10.94 -19.15 3.78
C GLU A 297 -12.20 -18.52 4.40
N PHE A 298 -12.94 -17.68 3.64
CA PHE A 298 -14.00 -16.83 4.18
C PHE A 298 -15.40 -17.11 3.61
N ALA A 299 -15.52 -17.90 2.56
CA ALA A 299 -16.75 -18.04 1.82
C ALA A 299 -17.33 -19.50 1.77
#